data_0e8b1a4f1f89920480e53b494c4ac9de
#
_entry.id   0e8b1a4f1f89920480e53b494c4ac9de
#
_cell.length_a   1.000
_cell.length_b   1.000
_cell.length_c   1.000
_cell.angle_alpha   90.00
_cell.angle_beta   90.00
_cell.angle_gamma   90.00
#
_symmetry.space_group_name_H-M   'P 1'
#
loop_
_entity.id
_entity.type
_entity.pdbx_description
1 polymer ?
#
loop_
_entity_poly.entity_id
_entity_poly.type
_entity_poly.pdbx_seq_one_letter_code
_entity_poly.pdbx_strand_id
1 'polypeptide(L)'
;RQSSSKLTQPKLMKLTPTRELAIQVAEAFQRYASHIKGFHVLPIYGGQEYSGQIRQLKRGVQVVVGTPGRVMDHMRKGTLKLNGLQALVLDEADEMVSALKEGLDIIIKEIPKTRRTLLFTATMPGTIKQLIQNYMSKHVVHIEADMETVGHQGIDHQYVVVEPIEKLEVLLHFLNSKEGQRGIIFCKTKAAV
;
A
#
# COMPACT_ATOMS: atom_id res chain seq x y z
N ARG A 1 -35.38 -19.35 15.19
CA ARG A 1 -35.30 -17.92 14.76
C ARG A 1 -33.90 -17.72 14.23
N GLN A 2 -33.74 -17.71 12.91
CA GLN A 2 -32.48 -17.43 12.21
C GLN A 2 -32.14 -15.95 12.47
N SER A 3 -31.08 -15.71 13.21
CA SER A 3 -30.45 -14.41 13.28
C SER A 3 -29.95 -14.10 11.87
N SER A 4 -30.55 -13.14 11.20
CA SER A 4 -30.05 -12.62 9.93
C SER A 4 -28.60 -12.19 10.16
N SER A 5 -27.66 -12.89 9.56
CA SER A 5 -26.25 -12.55 9.57
C SER A 5 -26.11 -11.15 8.94
N LYS A 6 -26.02 -10.12 9.78
CA LYS A 6 -25.61 -8.79 9.31
C LYS A 6 -24.27 -9.00 8.62
N LEU A 7 -24.26 -8.78 7.31
CA LEU A 7 -23.05 -8.80 6.50
C LEU A 7 -21.95 -8.02 7.25
N THR A 8 -20.89 -8.72 7.59
CA THR A 8 -19.80 -8.13 8.38
C THR A 8 -19.10 -7.07 7.53
N GLN A 9 -19.27 -5.81 7.90
CA GLN A 9 -18.54 -4.71 7.26
C GLN A 9 -17.09 -4.68 7.74
N PRO A 10 -16.15 -4.25 6.91
CA PRO A 10 -14.74 -4.10 7.32
C PRO A 10 -14.62 -3.19 8.54
N LYS A 11 -13.82 -3.64 9.50
CA LYS A 11 -13.46 -2.85 10.69
C LYS A 11 -12.11 -2.18 10.54
N LEU A 12 -11.24 -2.76 9.71
CA LEU A 12 -9.94 -2.22 9.38
C LEU A 12 -9.78 -2.12 7.86
N MET A 13 -9.26 -1.01 7.40
CA MET A 13 -8.80 -0.83 6.03
C MET A 13 -7.34 -0.41 6.03
N LYS A 14 -6.52 -1.10 5.26
CA LYS A 14 -5.14 -0.71 4.97
C LYS A 14 -5.03 -0.33 3.49
N LEU A 15 -4.52 0.86 3.22
CA LEU A 15 -4.22 1.35 1.88
C LEU A 15 -2.72 1.24 1.62
N THR A 16 -2.39 0.80 0.43
CA THR A 16 -1.02 0.61 -0.08
C THR A 16 -0.92 1.18 -1.49
N PRO A 17 0.24 1.68 -1.92
CA PRO A 17 0.38 2.27 -3.25
C PRO A 17 0.32 1.22 -4.36
N THR A 18 0.77 -0.01 -4.11
CA THR A 18 0.91 -1.04 -5.13
C THR A 18 0.05 -2.27 -4.84
N ARG A 19 -0.29 -2.97 -5.89
CA ARG A 19 -1.04 -4.24 -5.85
C ARG A 19 -0.21 -5.34 -5.16
N GLU A 20 1.08 -5.39 -5.43
CA GLU A 20 2.02 -6.36 -4.87
C GLU A 20 2.05 -6.25 -3.35
N LEU A 21 2.17 -5.03 -2.83
CA LEU A 21 2.13 -4.79 -1.39
C LEU A 21 0.76 -5.12 -0.79
N ALA A 22 -0.34 -4.83 -1.49
CA ALA A 22 -1.68 -5.21 -1.02
C ALA A 22 -1.83 -6.72 -0.85
N ILE A 23 -1.29 -7.50 -1.78
CA ILE A 23 -1.30 -8.98 -1.71
C ILE A 23 -0.46 -9.47 -0.52
N GLN A 24 0.80 -9.02 -0.43
CA GLN A 24 1.71 -9.42 0.65
C GLN A 24 1.14 -9.13 2.03
N VAL A 25 0.56 -7.95 2.20
CA VAL A 25 -0.07 -7.56 3.48
C VAL A 25 -1.31 -8.41 3.77
N ALA A 26 -2.16 -8.67 2.78
CA ALA A 26 -3.33 -9.51 2.98
C ALA A 26 -2.95 -10.94 3.37
N GLU A 27 -1.93 -11.52 2.75
CA GLU A 27 -1.37 -12.82 3.09
C GLU A 27 -0.81 -12.85 4.53
N ALA A 28 -0.09 -11.79 4.93
CA ALA A 28 0.41 -11.65 6.29
C ALA A 28 -0.74 -11.62 7.32
N PHE A 29 -1.80 -10.86 7.05
CA PHE A 29 -2.99 -10.85 7.90
C PHE A 29 -3.64 -12.23 8.01
N GLN A 30 -3.81 -12.95 6.90
CA GLN A 30 -4.37 -14.30 6.91
C GLN A 30 -3.51 -15.27 7.71
N ARG A 31 -2.19 -15.20 7.56
CA ARG A 31 -1.26 -16.04 8.31
C ARG A 31 -1.32 -15.78 9.82
N TYR A 32 -1.32 -14.52 10.24
CA TYR A 32 -1.41 -14.17 11.66
C TYR A 32 -2.78 -14.49 12.26
N ALA A 33 -3.83 -14.41 11.46
CA ALA A 33 -5.20 -14.69 11.90
C ALA A 33 -5.63 -16.15 11.66
N SER A 34 -4.72 -17.05 11.32
CA SER A 34 -5.03 -18.45 10.96
C SER A 34 -5.83 -19.20 12.03
N HIS A 35 -5.68 -18.86 13.30
CA HIS A 35 -6.41 -19.45 14.41
C HIS A 35 -7.72 -18.77 14.76
N ILE A 36 -8.07 -17.66 14.08
CA ILE A 36 -9.31 -16.91 14.33
C ILE A 36 -10.38 -17.40 13.38
N LYS A 37 -11.34 -18.18 13.91
CA LYS A 37 -12.45 -18.70 13.10
C LYS A 37 -13.29 -17.57 12.51
N GLY A 38 -13.58 -17.65 11.20
CA GLY A 38 -14.42 -16.69 10.49
C GLY A 38 -13.76 -15.33 10.22
N PHE A 39 -12.45 -15.21 10.41
CA PHE A 39 -11.70 -14.00 10.05
C PHE A 39 -11.32 -14.05 8.56
N HIS A 40 -11.75 -13.02 7.84
CA HIS A 40 -11.51 -12.89 6.40
C HIS A 40 -10.85 -11.56 6.08
N VAL A 41 -9.81 -11.63 5.26
CA VAL A 41 -9.10 -10.48 4.70
C VAL A 41 -9.30 -10.49 3.20
N LEU A 42 -9.60 -9.34 2.62
CA LEU A 42 -9.78 -9.20 1.19
C LEU A 42 -8.79 -8.19 0.62
N PRO A 43 -7.88 -8.60 -0.27
CA PRO A 43 -7.12 -7.68 -1.09
C PRO A 43 -7.99 -7.10 -2.22
N ILE A 44 -7.98 -5.76 -2.36
CA ILE A 44 -8.75 -5.01 -3.37
C ILE A 44 -7.80 -4.16 -4.21
N TYR A 45 -7.54 -4.56 -5.46
CA TYR A 45 -6.64 -3.86 -6.37
C TYR A 45 -7.04 -4.00 -7.83
N GLY A 46 -6.52 -3.14 -8.68
CA GLY A 46 -6.78 -3.15 -10.12
C GLY A 46 -6.16 -4.35 -10.85
N GLY A 47 -6.63 -4.63 -12.07
CA GLY A 47 -6.13 -5.72 -12.89
C GLY A 47 -6.66 -7.12 -12.52
N GLN A 48 -7.54 -7.22 -11.53
CA GLN A 48 -8.29 -8.44 -11.21
C GLN A 48 -9.75 -8.36 -11.65
N GLU A 49 -10.37 -9.53 -11.79
CA GLU A 49 -11.79 -9.64 -12.05
C GLU A 49 -12.62 -9.03 -10.91
N TYR A 50 -13.50 -8.12 -11.29
CA TYR A 50 -14.28 -7.34 -10.35
C TYR A 50 -15.34 -8.19 -9.60
N SER A 51 -15.92 -9.15 -10.31
CA SER A 51 -16.97 -10.03 -9.79
C SER A 51 -16.50 -10.88 -8.60
N GLY A 52 -15.26 -11.35 -8.62
CA GLY A 52 -14.65 -12.08 -7.53
C GLY A 52 -14.55 -11.27 -6.25
N GLN A 53 -14.11 -10.01 -6.36
CA GLN A 53 -14.03 -9.08 -5.21
C GLN A 53 -15.42 -8.77 -4.65
N ILE A 54 -16.42 -8.51 -5.51
CA ILE A 54 -17.81 -8.27 -5.08
C ILE A 54 -18.37 -9.47 -4.31
N ARG A 55 -18.14 -10.68 -4.80
CA ARG A 55 -18.62 -11.90 -4.15
C ARG A 55 -18.07 -12.05 -2.74
N GLN A 56 -16.79 -11.77 -2.55
CA GLN A 56 -16.14 -11.82 -1.24
C GLN A 56 -16.66 -10.71 -0.31
N LEU A 57 -16.81 -9.48 -0.80
CA LEU A 57 -17.41 -8.39 -0.04
C LEU A 57 -18.84 -8.70 0.43
N LYS A 58 -19.65 -9.35 -0.41
CA LYS A 58 -20.99 -9.82 -0.05
C LYS A 58 -20.99 -10.92 1.02
N ARG A 59 -19.95 -11.73 1.11
CA ARG A 59 -19.79 -12.74 2.18
C ARG A 59 -19.45 -12.10 3.54
N GLY A 60 -18.89 -10.89 3.50
CA GLY A 60 -18.42 -10.17 4.67
C GLY A 60 -16.94 -10.42 4.93
N VAL A 61 -16.21 -9.33 5.20
CA VAL A 61 -14.77 -9.34 5.50
C VAL A 61 -14.51 -8.41 6.67
N GLN A 62 -13.55 -8.74 7.51
CA GLN A 62 -13.13 -7.93 8.65
C GLN A 62 -12.09 -6.90 8.28
N VAL A 63 -11.20 -7.27 7.34
CA VAL A 63 -10.11 -6.43 6.88
C VAL A 63 -10.15 -6.30 5.36
N VAL A 64 -9.97 -5.09 4.89
CA VAL A 64 -9.70 -4.78 3.48
C VAL A 64 -8.29 -4.24 3.38
N VAL A 65 -7.50 -4.79 2.46
CA VAL A 65 -6.20 -4.25 2.08
C VAL A 65 -6.29 -3.86 0.60
N GLY A 66 -6.01 -2.61 0.25
CA GLY A 66 -6.24 -2.23 -1.14
C GLY A 66 -5.45 -1.05 -1.65
N THR A 67 -5.46 -0.91 -2.97
CA THR A 67 -4.96 0.28 -3.64
C THR A 67 -6.08 1.32 -3.76
N PRO A 68 -5.78 2.63 -3.59
CA PRO A 68 -6.80 3.69 -3.54
C PRO A 68 -7.78 3.67 -4.70
N GLY A 69 -7.32 3.52 -5.95
CA GLY A 69 -8.17 3.54 -7.12
C GLY A 69 -9.27 2.49 -7.11
N ARG A 70 -8.94 1.22 -6.84
CA ARG A 70 -9.92 0.14 -6.81
C ARG A 70 -10.83 0.21 -5.59
N VAL A 71 -10.31 0.65 -4.45
CA VAL A 71 -11.13 0.89 -3.24
C VAL A 71 -12.17 1.96 -3.52
N MET A 72 -11.78 3.08 -4.11
CA MET A 72 -12.69 4.16 -4.52
C MET A 72 -13.76 3.67 -5.51
N ASP A 73 -13.41 2.83 -6.49
CA ASP A 73 -14.37 2.24 -7.42
C ASP A 73 -15.44 1.42 -6.71
N HIS A 74 -15.03 0.57 -5.76
CA HIS A 74 -15.97 -0.21 -4.94
C HIS A 74 -16.87 0.67 -4.06
N MET A 75 -16.32 1.76 -3.51
CA MET A 75 -17.10 2.73 -2.74
C MET A 75 -18.14 3.43 -3.62
N ARG A 76 -17.74 3.96 -4.78
CA ARG A 76 -18.64 4.62 -5.75
C ARG A 76 -19.77 3.71 -6.22
N LYS A 77 -19.49 2.42 -6.43
CA LYS A 77 -20.48 1.42 -6.83
C LYS A 77 -21.31 0.88 -5.64
N GLY A 78 -21.06 1.35 -4.42
CA GLY A 78 -21.75 0.90 -3.23
C GLY A 78 -21.52 -0.56 -2.84
N THR A 79 -20.53 -1.22 -3.44
CA THR A 79 -20.17 -2.61 -3.17
C THR A 79 -19.28 -2.77 -1.94
N LEU A 80 -18.55 -1.72 -1.57
CA LEU A 80 -17.77 -1.61 -0.33
C LEU A 80 -18.41 -0.53 0.57
N LYS A 81 -18.90 -0.94 1.73
CA LYS A 81 -19.45 -0.03 2.73
C LYS A 81 -18.48 0.08 3.91
N LEU A 82 -18.08 1.30 4.24
CA LEU A 82 -17.06 1.59 5.25
C LEU A 82 -17.61 2.38 6.45
N ASN A 83 -18.95 2.50 6.58
CA ASN A 83 -19.60 3.26 7.65
C ASN A 83 -19.25 2.73 9.06
N GLY A 84 -18.87 1.46 9.16
CA GLY A 84 -18.47 0.83 10.42
C GLY A 84 -16.95 0.71 10.61
N LEU A 85 -16.16 1.43 9.81
CA LEU A 85 -14.68 1.37 9.86
C LEU A 85 -14.18 1.95 11.19
N GLN A 86 -13.33 1.20 11.87
CA GLN A 86 -12.75 1.58 13.16
C GLN A 86 -11.26 1.98 13.04
N ALA A 87 -10.55 1.43 12.05
CA ALA A 87 -9.16 1.72 11.84
C ALA A 87 -8.83 1.89 10.34
N LEU A 88 -8.03 2.92 10.05
CA LEU A 88 -7.40 3.16 8.75
C LEU A 88 -5.90 3.10 8.93
N VAL A 89 -5.23 2.34 8.07
CA VAL A 89 -3.77 2.30 7.98
C VAL A 89 -3.35 2.78 6.60
N LEU A 90 -2.50 3.79 6.56
CA LEU A 90 -1.85 4.28 5.35
C LEU A 90 -0.40 3.81 5.37
N ASP A 91 -0.03 2.97 4.42
CA ASP A 91 1.32 2.41 4.33
C ASP A 91 2.01 2.93 3.07
N GLU A 92 3.30 3.26 3.18
CA GLU A 92 4.02 4.00 2.15
C GLU A 92 3.24 5.25 1.70
N ALA A 93 2.85 6.06 2.69
CA ALA A 93 1.95 7.18 2.47
C ALA A 93 2.53 8.25 1.53
N ASP A 94 3.85 8.45 1.54
CA ASP A 94 4.56 9.35 0.64
C ASP A 94 4.39 8.95 -0.84
N GLU A 95 4.46 7.67 -1.15
CA GLU A 95 4.20 7.16 -2.50
C GLU A 95 2.73 7.35 -2.91
N MET A 96 1.80 7.08 -2.00
CA MET A 96 0.37 7.26 -2.29
C MET A 96 0.00 8.73 -2.50
N VAL A 97 0.54 9.65 -1.72
CA VAL A 97 0.24 11.09 -1.87
C VAL A 97 0.84 11.64 -3.15
N SER A 98 2.00 11.15 -3.56
CA SER A 98 2.63 11.55 -4.82
C SER A 98 1.80 11.15 -6.06
N ALA A 99 1.32 9.90 -6.08
CA ALA A 99 0.71 9.32 -7.28
C ALA A 99 -0.83 9.28 -7.25
N LEU A 100 -1.47 9.26 -6.06
CA LEU A 100 -2.87 8.87 -5.88
C LEU A 100 -3.65 9.81 -4.92
N LYS A 101 -3.18 11.04 -4.76
CA LYS A 101 -3.72 12.01 -3.78
C LYS A 101 -5.23 12.18 -3.86
N GLU A 102 -5.78 12.38 -5.05
CA GLU A 102 -7.23 12.60 -5.22
C GLU A 102 -8.07 11.43 -4.73
N GLY A 103 -7.65 10.21 -5.07
CA GLY A 103 -8.34 9.00 -4.63
C GLY A 103 -8.28 8.82 -3.12
N LEU A 104 -7.13 9.13 -2.52
CA LEU A 104 -6.93 9.07 -1.08
C LEU A 104 -7.82 10.08 -0.34
N ASP A 105 -7.88 11.32 -0.82
CA ASP A 105 -8.72 12.38 -0.26
C ASP A 105 -10.21 12.01 -0.28
N ILE A 106 -10.69 11.44 -1.38
CA ILE A 106 -12.07 10.96 -1.51
C ILE A 106 -12.36 9.87 -0.48
N ILE A 107 -11.50 8.86 -0.40
CA ILE A 107 -11.69 7.76 0.53
C ILE A 107 -11.74 8.27 1.97
N ILE A 108 -10.79 9.12 2.37
CA ILE A 108 -10.67 9.61 3.75
C ILE A 108 -11.88 10.45 4.16
N LYS A 109 -12.48 11.21 3.24
CA LYS A 109 -13.67 12.02 3.50
C LYS A 109 -14.93 11.19 3.72
N GLU A 110 -15.04 10.04 3.08
CA GLU A 110 -16.22 9.17 3.10
C GLU A 110 -16.25 8.18 4.27
N ILE A 111 -15.16 8.03 5.02
CA ILE A 111 -15.07 7.09 6.13
C ILE A 111 -15.26 7.80 7.51
N PRO A 112 -15.68 7.09 8.56
CA PRO A 112 -15.98 7.69 9.87
C PRO A 112 -14.81 8.52 10.42
N LYS A 113 -15.10 9.72 10.92
CA LYS A 113 -14.09 10.59 11.54
C LYS A 113 -13.59 10.06 12.90
N THR A 114 -14.38 9.20 13.55
CA THR A 114 -14.06 8.58 14.84
C THR A 114 -13.06 7.42 14.75
N ARG A 115 -12.66 7.05 13.53
CA ARG A 115 -11.67 6.00 13.30
C ARG A 115 -10.32 6.33 13.91
N ARG A 116 -9.57 5.30 14.30
CA ARG A 116 -8.13 5.41 14.53
C ARG A 116 -7.41 5.45 13.18
N THR A 117 -6.46 6.36 13.01
CA THR A 117 -5.64 6.42 11.80
C THR A 117 -4.18 6.20 12.17
N LEU A 118 -3.52 5.28 11.46
CA LEU A 118 -2.09 5.03 11.52
C LEU A 118 -1.49 5.36 10.15
N LEU A 119 -0.35 6.03 10.16
CA LEU A 119 0.36 6.43 8.95
C LEU A 119 1.80 5.98 9.06
N PHE A 120 2.25 5.24 8.05
CA PHE A 120 3.62 4.79 7.87
C PHE A 120 4.18 5.42 6.60
N THR A 121 5.35 6.01 6.70
CA THR A 121 6.00 6.74 5.60
C THR A 121 7.51 6.71 5.78
N ALA A 122 8.24 6.55 4.70
CA ALA A 122 9.71 6.61 4.72
C ALA A 122 10.21 8.06 4.72
N THR A 123 9.46 8.96 4.07
CA THR A 123 9.82 10.38 3.95
C THR A 123 8.71 11.29 4.46
N MET A 124 9.04 12.50 4.89
CA MET A 124 8.10 13.47 5.46
C MET A 124 8.01 14.76 4.62
N PRO A 125 7.60 14.69 3.33
CA PRO A 125 7.42 15.88 2.52
C PRO A 125 6.26 16.75 3.02
N GLY A 126 6.18 17.99 2.57
CA GLY A 126 5.13 18.93 2.95
C GLY A 126 3.71 18.41 2.71
N THR A 127 3.51 17.59 1.68
CA THR A 127 2.24 16.94 1.35
C THR A 127 1.79 15.94 2.41
N ILE A 128 2.71 15.18 3.00
CA ILE A 128 2.40 14.27 4.14
C ILE A 128 2.06 15.07 5.38
N LYS A 129 2.79 16.15 5.67
CA LYS A 129 2.46 17.06 6.80
C LYS A 129 1.05 17.63 6.67
N GLN A 130 0.65 18.05 5.46
CA GLN A 130 -0.71 18.51 5.18
C GLN A 130 -1.76 17.40 5.37
N LEU A 131 -1.48 16.17 4.94
CA LEU A 131 -2.38 15.03 5.14
C LEU A 131 -2.59 14.77 6.63
N ILE A 132 -1.53 14.77 7.42
CA ILE A 132 -1.60 14.61 8.88
C ILE A 132 -2.47 15.71 9.50
N GLN A 133 -2.24 16.97 9.15
CA GLN A 133 -3.00 18.12 9.67
C GLN A 133 -4.48 18.06 9.32
N ASN A 134 -4.81 17.63 8.08
CA ASN A 134 -6.19 17.66 7.60
C ASN A 134 -7.02 16.45 8.06
N TYR A 135 -6.40 15.30 8.27
CA TYR A 135 -7.13 14.03 8.40
C TYR A 135 -6.82 13.23 9.66
N MET A 136 -5.78 13.57 10.40
CA MET A 136 -5.47 12.90 11.66
C MET A 136 -5.92 13.70 12.88
N SER A 137 -5.92 13.07 14.03
CA SER A 137 -6.27 13.69 15.31
C SER A 137 -5.29 14.84 15.65
N LYS A 138 -5.73 15.81 16.43
CA LYS A 138 -4.83 16.86 16.97
C LYS A 138 -3.77 16.29 17.93
N HIS A 139 -4.00 15.11 18.46
CA HIS A 139 -3.09 14.38 19.37
C HIS A 139 -2.38 13.24 18.64
N VAL A 140 -1.64 13.56 17.59
CA VAL A 140 -0.83 12.57 16.87
C VAL A 140 0.40 12.22 17.70
N VAL A 141 0.65 10.93 17.89
CA VAL A 141 1.93 10.43 18.41
C VAL A 141 2.84 10.21 17.21
N HIS A 142 3.95 10.92 17.19
CA HIS A 142 4.98 10.77 16.17
C HIS A 142 6.06 9.84 16.72
N ILE A 143 6.34 8.76 15.99
CA ILE A 143 7.40 7.81 16.29
C ILE A 143 8.34 7.81 15.09
N GLU A 144 9.57 8.19 15.32
CA GLU A 144 10.64 8.19 14.33
C GLU A 144 11.61 7.08 14.67
N ALA A 145 11.90 6.21 13.70
CA ALA A 145 12.94 5.22 13.84
C ALA A 145 14.27 5.84 13.40
N ASP A 146 15.28 5.78 14.24
CA ASP A 146 16.61 6.31 13.95
C ASP A 146 17.16 5.67 12.67
N MET A 147 17.36 6.51 11.65
CA MET A 147 17.92 6.09 10.36
C MET A 147 19.42 5.77 10.47
N GLU A 148 20.09 6.13 11.56
CA GLU A 148 21.54 5.93 11.72
C GLU A 148 21.96 4.47 11.83
N THR A 149 21.05 3.55 12.12
CA THR A 149 21.38 2.13 12.35
C THR A 149 20.93 1.16 11.27
N VAL A 150 20.16 1.60 10.28
CA VAL A 150 19.59 0.69 9.28
C VAL A 150 19.94 1.13 7.86
N GLY A 151 21.08 0.70 7.36
CA GLY A 151 21.16 0.39 5.92
C GLY A 151 22.05 1.24 5.03
N HIS A 152 22.56 2.41 5.41
CA HIS A 152 23.46 3.15 4.51
C HIS A 152 24.96 2.85 4.67
N GLN A 153 25.39 2.28 5.78
CA GLN A 153 26.82 2.04 6.06
C GLN A 153 27.42 0.85 5.31
N GLY A 154 26.63 0.04 4.61
CA GLY A 154 27.08 -1.13 3.85
C GLY A 154 26.88 -1.07 2.35
N ILE A 155 26.37 0.06 1.80
CA ILE A 155 26.13 0.19 0.35
C ILE A 155 27.11 1.19 -0.23
N ASP A 156 27.96 0.71 -1.15
CA ASP A 156 28.84 1.57 -1.95
C ASP A 156 28.05 2.08 -3.16
N HIS A 157 27.74 3.39 -3.15
CA HIS A 157 27.01 4.04 -4.23
C HIS A 157 27.98 4.58 -5.28
N GLN A 158 27.91 4.02 -6.49
CA GLN A 158 28.71 4.46 -7.62
C GLN A 158 27.81 4.93 -8.76
N TYR A 159 28.28 5.89 -9.54
CA TYR A 159 27.59 6.32 -10.75
C TYR A 159 28.58 6.54 -11.88
N VAL A 160 28.11 6.34 -13.11
CA VAL A 160 28.87 6.61 -14.34
C VAL A 160 28.03 7.50 -15.23
N VAL A 161 28.62 8.58 -15.73
CA VAL A 161 27.98 9.48 -16.70
C VAL A 161 28.35 8.99 -18.10
N VAL A 162 27.33 8.63 -18.88
CA VAL A 162 27.53 8.06 -20.24
C VAL A 162 26.50 8.63 -21.20
N GLU A 163 26.83 8.68 -22.47
CA GLU A 163 25.88 8.98 -23.53
C GLU A 163 24.83 7.85 -23.68
N PRO A 164 23.60 8.16 -24.10
CA PRO A 164 22.54 7.15 -24.21
C PRO A 164 22.92 5.93 -25.04
N ILE A 165 23.71 6.10 -26.08
CA ILE A 165 24.15 5.03 -26.97
C ILE A 165 25.17 4.07 -26.33
N GLU A 166 25.93 4.55 -25.36
CA GLU A 166 27.01 3.80 -24.69
C GLU A 166 26.50 3.00 -23.48
N LYS A 167 25.26 3.22 -23.04
CA LYS A 167 24.72 2.62 -21.80
C LYS A 167 24.84 1.10 -21.76
N LEU A 168 24.54 0.43 -22.87
CA LEU A 168 24.59 -1.03 -22.93
C LEU A 168 26.04 -1.54 -22.84
N GLU A 169 26.95 -0.90 -23.53
CA GLU A 169 28.37 -1.29 -23.54
C GLU A 169 28.98 -1.12 -22.13
N VAL A 170 28.74 0.02 -21.50
CA VAL A 170 29.21 0.28 -20.14
C VAL A 170 28.60 -0.69 -19.14
N LEU A 171 27.29 -1.02 -19.27
CA LEU A 171 26.64 -2.01 -18.43
C LEU A 171 27.28 -3.40 -18.59
N LEU A 172 27.52 -3.84 -19.82
CA LEU A 172 28.18 -5.12 -20.10
C LEU A 172 29.62 -5.16 -19.55
N HIS A 173 30.35 -4.08 -19.70
CA HIS A 173 31.68 -3.96 -19.10
C HIS A 173 31.62 -4.09 -17.57
N PHE A 174 30.70 -3.40 -16.93
CA PHE A 174 30.51 -3.49 -15.49
C PHE A 174 30.11 -4.90 -15.03
N LEU A 175 29.20 -5.57 -15.72
CA LEU A 175 28.79 -6.93 -15.40
C LEU A 175 29.96 -7.93 -15.55
N ASN A 176 30.74 -7.81 -16.59
CA ASN A 176 31.91 -8.65 -16.80
C ASN A 176 33.00 -8.44 -15.74
N SER A 177 33.11 -7.20 -15.21
CA SER A 177 34.07 -6.90 -14.13
C SER A 177 33.65 -7.47 -12.77
N LYS A 178 32.38 -7.92 -12.63
CA LYS A 178 31.77 -8.45 -11.39
C LYS A 178 31.41 -9.93 -11.52
N GLU A 179 32.19 -10.69 -12.26
CA GLU A 179 31.99 -12.12 -12.49
C GLU A 179 31.75 -12.89 -11.18
N GLY A 180 30.71 -13.74 -11.15
CA GLY A 180 30.31 -14.50 -9.97
C GLY A 180 29.43 -13.77 -8.95
N GLN A 181 29.15 -12.48 -9.14
CA GLN A 181 28.23 -11.71 -8.28
C GLN A 181 26.80 -11.78 -8.79
N ARG A 182 25.81 -11.62 -7.87
CA ARG A 182 24.41 -11.48 -8.23
C ARG A 182 24.07 -10.01 -8.35
N GLY A 183 23.36 -9.63 -9.42
CA GLY A 183 22.92 -8.25 -9.66
C GLY A 183 21.45 -8.15 -10.00
N ILE A 184 20.86 -6.98 -9.76
CA ILE A 184 19.53 -6.60 -10.22
C ILE A 184 19.68 -5.32 -11.04
N ILE A 185 19.16 -5.33 -12.26
CA ILE A 185 19.19 -4.18 -13.16
C ILE A 185 17.78 -3.59 -13.24
N PHE A 186 17.65 -2.32 -12.85
CA PHE A 186 16.40 -1.60 -12.96
C PHE A 186 16.37 -0.77 -14.25
N CYS A 187 15.39 -1.01 -15.10
CA CYS A 187 15.17 -0.28 -16.34
C CYS A 187 13.99 0.70 -16.22
N LYS A 188 14.08 1.84 -16.92
CA LYS A 188 13.03 2.86 -16.90
C LYS A 188 11.69 2.39 -17.49
N THR A 189 11.73 1.50 -18.48
CA THR A 189 10.55 0.99 -19.20
C THR A 189 10.66 -0.50 -19.43
N LYS A 190 9.51 -1.16 -19.64
CA LYS A 190 9.46 -2.59 -20.00
C LYS A 190 10.12 -2.89 -21.34
N ALA A 191 10.18 -1.92 -22.25
CA ALA A 191 10.84 -2.08 -23.55
C ALA A 191 12.37 -1.99 -23.46
N ALA A 192 12.92 -1.59 -22.32
CA ALA A 192 14.36 -1.50 -22.07
C ALA A 192 14.93 -2.74 -21.36
N VAL A 193 14.07 -3.75 -21.08
CA VAL A 193 14.42 -5.06 -20.56
C VAL A 193 14.60 -6.02 -21.72
#